data_d177dce7bb3cf72e357a1f5649fb6985
#
_entry.id   d177dce7bb3cf72e357a1f5649fb6985
#
_cell.length_a   1.000
_cell.length_b   1.000
_cell.length_c   1.000
_cell.angle_alpha   90.00
_cell.angle_beta   90.00
_cell.angle_gamma   90.00
#
_symmetry.space_group_name_H-M   'P 1'
#
loop_
_entity.id
_entity.type
_entity.pdbx_description
1 polymer ?
#
loop_
_entity_poly.entity_id
_entity_poly.type
_entity_poly.pdbx_seq_one_letter_code
_entity_poly.pdbx_strand_id
1 'polypeptide(L)'
;MKSFHIPRAAVFFILFVLVVFAVLYRPVNVTSLIRASSQCTIRTEVLTSPGHMSGTELSVLSMDDEKYQQVTEVLSTISCRKKLNQLYSSYRHDYPTQSVTASFYDDAENHKMLITIYSDGVCILNNAFVSVKYPGGGAAQLYEQLAGLGK
;
A
#
# COMPACT_ATOMS: atom_id res chain seq x y z
N MET A 1 -18.73 47.46 -12.98
CA MET A 1 -18.04 46.21 -12.58
C MET A 1 -17.90 46.23 -11.05
N LYS A 2 -18.53 45.34 -10.30
CA LYS A 2 -18.38 45.22 -8.84
C LYS A 2 -17.07 44.47 -8.57
N SER A 3 -16.07 45.15 -7.98
CA SER A 3 -14.84 44.50 -7.52
C SER A 3 -15.16 43.57 -6.36
N PHE A 4 -14.98 42.27 -6.59
CA PHE A 4 -15.11 41.25 -5.53
C PHE A 4 -13.90 41.39 -4.59
N HIS A 5 -14.11 42.01 -3.44
CA HIS A 5 -13.11 42.03 -2.37
C HIS A 5 -13.22 40.70 -1.61
N ILE A 6 -12.27 39.79 -1.87
CA ILE A 6 -12.12 38.57 -1.06
C ILE A 6 -11.50 38.99 0.28
N PRO A 7 -12.16 38.75 1.42
CA PRO A 7 -11.59 39.10 2.71
C PRO A 7 -10.30 38.30 2.96
N ARG A 8 -9.27 38.96 3.50
CA ARG A 8 -7.97 38.30 3.79
C ARG A 8 -8.08 36.99 4.55
N ALA A 9 -9.03 36.91 5.49
CA ALA A 9 -9.33 35.68 6.22
C ALA A 9 -9.74 34.51 5.32
N ALA A 10 -10.52 34.76 4.25
CA ALA A 10 -10.91 33.72 3.28
C ALA A 10 -9.72 33.23 2.48
N VAL A 11 -8.77 34.10 2.13
CA VAL A 11 -7.54 33.71 1.44
C VAL A 11 -6.68 32.79 2.34
N PHE A 12 -6.51 33.15 3.61
CA PHE A 12 -5.77 32.31 4.56
C PHE A 12 -6.45 30.95 4.77
N PHE A 13 -7.78 30.92 4.87
CA PHE A 13 -8.53 29.67 5.01
C PHE A 13 -8.35 28.76 3.76
N ILE A 14 -8.44 29.32 2.56
CA ILE A 14 -8.23 28.56 1.30
C ILE A 14 -6.80 28.03 1.27
N LEU A 15 -5.79 28.83 1.58
CA LEU A 15 -4.41 28.38 1.64
C LEU A 15 -4.20 27.27 2.66
N PHE A 16 -4.77 27.39 3.85
CA PHE A 16 -4.72 26.36 4.87
C PHE A 16 -5.33 25.05 4.38
N VAL A 17 -6.53 25.10 3.79
CA VAL A 17 -7.18 23.92 3.20
C VAL A 17 -6.31 23.30 2.10
N LEU A 18 -5.72 24.08 1.21
CA LEU A 18 -4.82 23.58 0.15
C LEU A 18 -3.59 22.89 0.74
N VAL A 19 -2.98 23.45 1.78
CA VAL A 19 -1.82 22.85 2.46
C VAL A 19 -2.22 21.52 3.11
N VAL A 20 -3.35 21.49 3.82
CA VAL A 20 -3.87 20.26 4.43
C VAL A 20 -4.11 19.19 3.35
N PHE A 21 -4.76 19.54 2.24
CA PHE A 21 -4.93 18.61 1.11
C PHE A 21 -3.59 18.14 0.54
N ALA A 22 -2.64 19.03 0.32
CA ALA A 22 -1.32 18.67 -0.21
C ALA A 22 -0.58 17.68 0.72
N VAL A 23 -0.69 17.84 2.04
CA VAL A 23 -0.10 16.93 3.02
C VAL A 23 -0.82 15.58 3.04
N LEU A 24 -2.17 15.58 3.05
CA LEU A 24 -2.97 14.36 3.10
C LEU A 24 -2.85 13.51 1.81
N TYR A 25 -2.71 14.16 0.65
CA TYR A 25 -2.58 13.49 -0.66
C TYR A 25 -1.13 13.25 -1.09
N ARG A 26 -0.18 13.52 -0.21
CA ARG A 26 1.23 13.25 -0.53
C ARG A 26 1.42 11.76 -0.82
N PRO A 27 2.11 11.41 -1.93
CA PRO A 27 2.43 10.02 -2.23
C PRO A 27 3.30 9.45 -1.11
N VAL A 28 3.02 8.21 -0.73
CA VAL A 28 3.84 7.49 0.26
C VAL A 28 5.11 7.01 -0.43
N ASN A 29 6.26 7.32 0.13
CA ASN A 29 7.55 6.86 -0.36
C ASN A 29 7.83 5.43 0.12
N VAL A 30 7.36 4.44 -0.65
CA VAL A 30 7.56 3.02 -0.35
C VAL A 30 9.05 2.65 -0.34
N THR A 31 9.82 3.20 -1.25
CA THR A 31 11.26 2.93 -1.37
C THR A 31 12.02 3.29 -0.10
N SER A 32 11.66 4.38 0.59
CA SER A 32 12.33 4.76 1.84
C SER A 32 12.03 3.79 2.99
N LEU A 33 10.83 3.22 3.01
CA LEU A 33 10.43 2.23 4.01
C LEU A 33 11.16 0.89 3.79
N ILE A 34 11.30 0.48 2.54
CA ILE A 34 12.03 -0.74 2.15
C ILE A 34 13.52 -0.62 2.49
N ARG A 35 14.16 0.51 2.16
CA ARG A 35 15.60 0.73 2.44
C ARG A 35 15.96 0.68 3.92
N ALA A 36 14.99 0.90 4.81
CA ALA A 36 15.18 0.81 6.26
C ALA A 36 14.97 -0.61 6.80
N SER A 37 14.80 -1.61 5.92
CA SER A 37 14.45 -2.98 6.30
C SER A 37 15.53 -3.95 5.88
N SER A 38 15.77 -4.99 6.69
CA SER A 38 16.74 -6.07 6.45
C SER A 38 16.08 -7.42 6.18
N GLN A 39 14.80 -7.57 6.52
CA GLN A 39 14.05 -8.79 6.34
C GLN A 39 12.67 -8.47 5.73
N CYS A 40 12.15 -9.44 4.96
CA CYS A 40 10.81 -9.39 4.41
C CYS A 40 10.12 -10.75 4.61
N THR A 41 8.86 -10.72 5.02
CA THR A 41 8.00 -11.91 4.95
C THR A 41 6.95 -11.72 3.88
N ILE A 42 6.76 -12.74 3.05
CA ILE A 42 5.67 -12.79 2.08
C ILE A 42 4.69 -13.84 2.54
N ARG A 43 3.42 -13.44 2.65
CA ARG A 43 2.32 -14.30 3.04
C ARG A 43 1.23 -14.24 1.98
N THR A 44 0.87 -15.39 1.42
CA THR A 44 -0.25 -15.53 0.50
C THR A 44 -1.41 -16.21 1.20
N GLU A 45 -2.61 -15.71 0.98
CA GLU A 45 -3.82 -16.19 1.64
C GLU A 45 -5.00 -16.22 0.66
N VAL A 46 -5.90 -17.18 0.87
CA VAL A 46 -7.20 -17.23 0.20
C VAL A 46 -8.29 -16.91 1.22
N LEU A 47 -9.02 -15.84 1.00
CA LEU A 47 -10.17 -15.46 1.80
C LEU A 47 -11.43 -16.07 1.18
N THR A 48 -12.06 -16.99 1.87
CA THR A 48 -13.27 -17.70 1.39
C THR A 48 -14.57 -16.99 1.80
N SER A 49 -14.54 -16.27 2.91
CA SER A 49 -15.65 -15.44 3.41
C SER A 49 -15.11 -14.44 4.44
N PRO A 50 -15.90 -13.45 4.91
CA PRO A 50 -15.47 -12.51 5.93
C PRO A 50 -14.91 -13.19 7.17
N GLY A 51 -13.63 -12.97 7.48
CA GLY A 51 -12.94 -13.53 8.63
C GLY A 51 -12.51 -15.01 8.48
N HIS A 52 -12.76 -15.67 7.35
CA HIS A 52 -12.32 -17.03 7.08
C HIS A 52 -11.20 -17.03 6.04
N MET A 53 -10.03 -17.50 6.43
CA MET A 53 -8.83 -17.65 5.59
C MET A 53 -8.52 -19.14 5.43
N SER A 54 -8.09 -19.51 4.23
CA SER A 54 -7.60 -20.86 3.92
C SER A 54 -6.36 -20.78 3.05
N GLY A 55 -5.47 -21.76 3.13
CA GLY A 55 -4.28 -21.84 2.27
C GLY A 55 -3.30 -20.70 2.53
N THR A 56 -2.67 -20.70 3.70
CA THR A 56 -1.61 -19.73 4.02
C THR A 56 -0.26 -20.30 3.65
N GLU A 57 0.46 -19.63 2.75
CA GLU A 57 1.88 -19.86 2.49
C GLU A 57 2.68 -18.68 3.06
N LEU A 58 3.76 -18.98 3.77
CA LEU A 58 4.64 -17.98 4.39
C LEU A 58 6.08 -18.23 3.96
N SER A 59 6.71 -17.24 3.33
CA SER A 59 8.13 -17.22 3.00
C SER A 59 8.82 -16.10 3.78
N VAL A 60 9.93 -16.43 4.45
CA VAL A 60 10.78 -15.46 5.14
C VAL A 60 12.03 -15.24 4.28
N LEU A 61 12.30 -14.01 3.90
CA LEU A 61 13.37 -13.60 3.01
C LEU A 61 14.33 -12.66 3.75
N SER A 62 15.61 -12.92 3.64
CA SER A 62 16.68 -12.03 4.12
C SER A 62 17.24 -11.17 2.98
N MET A 63 18.00 -10.13 3.32
CA MET A 63 18.60 -9.22 2.31
C MET A 63 19.48 -9.94 1.29
N ASP A 64 20.08 -11.08 1.65
CA ASP A 64 20.95 -11.85 0.77
C ASP A 64 20.19 -12.76 -0.20
N ASP A 65 18.87 -12.92 0.00
CA ASP A 65 18.02 -13.73 -0.87
C ASP A 65 17.72 -13.01 -2.19
N GLU A 66 17.86 -13.72 -3.31
CA GLU A 66 17.50 -13.21 -4.62
C GLU A 66 16.02 -12.81 -4.68
N LYS A 67 15.14 -13.59 -4.05
CA LYS A 67 13.71 -13.27 -3.96
C LYS A 67 13.47 -11.96 -3.18
N TYR A 68 14.24 -11.68 -2.13
CA TYR A 68 14.16 -10.40 -1.42
C TYR A 68 14.46 -9.23 -2.38
N GLN A 69 15.52 -9.35 -3.18
CA GLN A 69 15.89 -8.33 -4.15
C GLN A 69 14.79 -8.11 -5.19
N GLN A 70 14.22 -9.20 -5.72
CA GLN A 70 13.12 -9.12 -6.68
C GLN A 70 11.87 -8.46 -6.09
N VAL A 71 11.49 -8.79 -4.84
CA VAL A 71 10.35 -8.17 -4.15
C VAL A 71 10.59 -6.68 -3.92
N THR A 72 11.79 -6.32 -3.47
CA THR A 72 12.15 -4.91 -3.23
C THR A 72 12.21 -4.11 -4.52
N GLU A 73 12.71 -4.69 -5.61
CA GLU A 73 12.70 -4.07 -6.93
C GLU A 73 11.27 -3.77 -7.38
N VAL A 74 10.38 -4.77 -7.37
CA VAL A 74 8.97 -4.61 -7.75
C VAL A 74 8.30 -3.52 -6.92
N LEU A 75 8.44 -3.58 -5.59
CA LEU A 75 7.80 -2.62 -4.68
C LEU A 75 8.43 -1.22 -4.75
N SER A 76 9.69 -1.09 -5.15
CA SER A 76 10.34 0.22 -5.34
C SER A 76 9.80 0.99 -6.54
N THR A 77 9.19 0.30 -7.52
CA THR A 77 8.60 0.92 -8.71
C THR A 77 7.21 1.48 -8.49
N ILE A 78 6.54 1.10 -7.39
CA ILE A 78 5.17 1.52 -7.15
C ILE A 78 5.09 2.92 -6.55
N SER A 79 4.00 3.63 -6.89
CA SER A 79 3.61 4.87 -6.22
C SER A 79 2.26 4.67 -5.55
N CYS A 80 2.21 4.91 -4.25
CA CYS A 80 1.02 4.75 -3.42
C CYS A 80 0.47 6.11 -3.00
N ARG A 81 -0.88 6.27 -3.08
CA ARG A 81 -1.60 7.44 -2.54
C ARG A 81 -2.73 6.98 -1.65
N LYS A 82 -2.87 7.56 -0.47
CA LYS A 82 -3.96 7.26 0.45
C LYS A 82 -5.32 7.57 -0.19
N LYS A 83 -6.28 6.66 -0.02
CA LYS A 83 -7.68 6.88 -0.39
C LYS A 83 -8.39 7.45 0.85
N LEU A 84 -8.81 8.72 0.80
CA LEU A 84 -9.47 9.39 1.93
C LEU A 84 -10.95 9.05 2.10
N ASN A 85 -11.57 8.54 1.04
CA ASN A 85 -13.01 8.25 0.99
C ASN A 85 -13.36 6.79 1.32
N GLN A 86 -12.38 5.96 1.66
CA GLN A 86 -12.59 4.56 1.99
C GLN A 86 -12.23 4.29 3.45
N LEU A 87 -13.25 4.05 4.27
CA LEU A 87 -13.08 3.50 5.60
C LEU A 87 -12.93 1.98 5.46
N TYR A 88 -12.06 1.38 6.28
CA TYR A 88 -11.78 -0.05 6.27
C TYR A 88 -13.05 -0.92 6.39
N SER A 89 -14.01 -0.47 7.18
CA SER A 89 -15.29 -1.15 7.41
C SER A 89 -16.26 -1.14 6.23
N SER A 90 -16.04 -0.31 5.21
CA SER A 90 -16.95 -0.16 4.08
C SER A 90 -16.55 -0.97 2.85
N TYR A 91 -15.33 -1.54 2.83
CA TYR A 91 -14.88 -2.35 1.71
C TYR A 91 -15.40 -3.80 1.83
N ARG A 92 -16.01 -4.29 0.76
CA ARG A 92 -16.42 -5.69 0.63
C ARG A 92 -15.65 -6.33 -0.52
N HIS A 93 -14.97 -7.42 -0.23
CA HIS A 93 -14.36 -8.25 -1.25
C HIS A 93 -15.41 -9.12 -1.95
N ASP A 94 -15.21 -9.39 -3.23
CA ASP A 94 -15.93 -10.43 -3.93
C ASP A 94 -15.26 -11.78 -3.59
N TYR A 95 -15.89 -12.54 -2.74
CA TYR A 95 -15.36 -13.83 -2.26
C TYR A 95 -15.62 -14.96 -3.27
N PRO A 96 -14.69 -15.94 -3.41
CA PRO A 96 -13.37 -15.98 -2.77
C PRO A 96 -12.40 -14.95 -3.39
N THR A 97 -11.57 -14.34 -2.56
CA THR A 97 -10.49 -13.46 -3.02
C THR A 97 -9.15 -13.91 -2.47
N GLN A 98 -8.08 -13.60 -3.16
CA GLN A 98 -6.73 -13.93 -2.75
C GLN A 98 -6.00 -12.66 -2.32
N SER A 99 -5.05 -12.79 -1.41
CA SER A 99 -4.20 -11.68 -1.02
C SER A 99 -2.73 -12.12 -0.94
N VAL A 100 -1.85 -11.17 -1.21
CA VAL A 100 -0.44 -11.26 -0.90
C VAL A 100 -0.08 -10.12 0.05
N THR A 101 0.57 -10.45 1.14
CA THR A 101 1.04 -9.50 2.15
C THR A 101 2.56 -9.57 2.22
N ALA A 102 3.22 -8.43 1.98
CA ALA A 102 4.65 -8.28 2.21
C ALA A 102 4.85 -7.41 3.46
N SER A 103 5.56 -7.98 4.45
CA SER A 103 5.89 -7.31 5.71
C SER A 103 7.40 -7.14 5.80
N PHE A 104 7.84 -5.91 6.06
CA PHE A 104 9.26 -5.55 6.12
C PHE A 104 9.65 -5.17 7.55
N TYR A 105 10.80 -5.67 7.98
CA TYR A 105 11.33 -5.49 9.33
C TYR A 105 12.78 -5.00 9.29
N ASP A 106 13.21 -4.27 10.32
CA ASP A 106 14.61 -3.94 10.54
C ASP A 106 15.34 -5.06 11.33
N ASP A 107 16.64 -4.87 11.55
CA ASP A 107 17.47 -5.85 12.30
C ASP A 107 17.01 -6.05 13.76
N ALA A 108 16.27 -5.12 14.33
CA ALA A 108 15.68 -5.21 15.66
C ALA A 108 14.24 -5.76 15.63
N GLU A 109 13.83 -6.37 14.51
CA GLU A 109 12.48 -6.92 14.28
C GLU A 109 11.36 -5.88 14.37
N ASN A 110 11.67 -4.59 14.30
CA ASN A 110 10.64 -3.58 14.25
C ASN A 110 10.00 -3.53 12.86
N HIS A 111 8.69 -3.50 12.86
CA HIS A 111 7.89 -3.43 11.65
C HIS A 111 8.04 -2.07 10.96
N LYS A 112 8.50 -2.04 9.71
CA LYS A 112 8.70 -0.82 8.91
C LYS A 112 7.60 -0.59 7.89
N MET A 113 7.14 -1.66 7.26
CA MET A 113 6.12 -1.57 6.24
C MET A 113 5.30 -2.86 6.19
N LEU A 114 3.98 -2.71 6.06
CA LEU A 114 3.05 -3.77 5.72
C LEU A 114 2.27 -3.35 4.49
N ILE A 115 2.36 -4.12 3.42
CA ILE A 115 1.54 -3.93 2.24
C ILE A 115 0.76 -5.21 1.94
N THR A 116 -0.57 -5.10 1.87
CA THR A 116 -1.46 -6.19 1.47
C THR A 116 -2.14 -5.82 0.16
N ILE A 117 -2.04 -6.70 -0.82
CA ILE A 117 -2.61 -6.52 -2.15
C ILE A 117 -3.55 -7.69 -2.41
N TYR A 118 -4.78 -7.36 -2.79
CA TYR A 118 -5.81 -8.34 -3.11
C TYR A 118 -5.92 -8.53 -4.62
N SER A 119 -6.31 -9.74 -5.03
CA SER A 119 -6.52 -10.09 -6.45
C SER A 119 -7.59 -9.23 -7.14
N ASP A 120 -8.53 -8.67 -6.37
CA ASP A 120 -9.55 -7.72 -6.84
C ASP A 120 -9.04 -6.27 -7.00
N GLY A 121 -7.74 -6.04 -6.80
CA GLY A 121 -7.08 -4.75 -7.00
C GLY A 121 -7.14 -3.81 -5.80
N VAL A 122 -7.63 -4.27 -4.65
CA VAL A 122 -7.54 -3.51 -3.40
C VAL A 122 -6.12 -3.58 -2.86
N CYS A 123 -5.63 -2.45 -2.35
CA CYS A 123 -4.33 -2.38 -1.72
C CYS A 123 -4.42 -1.63 -0.40
N ILE A 124 -3.77 -2.20 0.63
CA ILE A 124 -3.68 -1.65 1.98
C ILE A 124 -2.20 -1.48 2.31
N LEU A 125 -1.79 -0.29 2.71
CA LEU A 125 -0.44 0.03 3.14
C LEU A 125 -0.49 0.59 4.56
N ASN A 126 0.18 -0.09 5.52
CA ASN A 126 0.21 0.29 6.93
C ASN A 126 -1.21 0.64 7.47
N ASN A 127 -2.16 -0.28 7.28
CA ASN A 127 -3.57 -0.16 7.68
C ASN A 127 -4.36 0.96 6.99
N ALA A 128 -3.84 1.56 5.91
CA ALA A 128 -4.56 2.56 5.13
C ALA A 128 -4.84 2.05 3.72
N PHE A 129 -6.07 2.24 3.22
CA PHE A 129 -6.36 2.00 1.80
C PHE A 129 -5.57 2.97 0.92
N VAL A 130 -4.94 2.41 -0.10
CA VAL A 130 -4.15 3.18 -1.07
C VAL A 130 -4.57 2.84 -2.50
N SER A 131 -4.45 3.83 -3.37
CA SER A 131 -4.38 3.58 -4.80
C SER A 131 -2.93 3.36 -5.19
N VAL A 132 -2.68 2.30 -5.93
CA VAL A 132 -1.35 1.94 -6.41
C VAL A 132 -1.24 2.24 -7.89
N LYS A 133 -0.16 2.93 -8.28
CA LYS A 133 0.29 2.99 -9.67
C LYS A 133 1.50 2.08 -9.78
N TYR A 134 1.41 1.10 -10.65
CA TYR A 134 2.45 0.13 -10.95
C TYR A 134 2.74 0.17 -12.45
N PRO A 135 4.01 0.27 -12.90
CA PRO A 135 4.36 0.38 -14.32
C PRO A 135 3.91 -0.80 -15.17
N GLY A 136 3.85 -2.00 -14.59
CA GLY A 136 3.38 -3.22 -15.25
C GLY A 136 1.85 -3.35 -15.37
N GLY A 137 1.07 -2.35 -14.90
CA GLY A 137 -0.38 -2.39 -14.93
C GLY A 137 -1.02 -1.76 -13.69
N GLY A 138 -2.05 -2.39 -13.13
CA GLY A 138 -2.71 -1.96 -11.89
C GLY A 138 -2.32 -2.81 -10.68
N ALA A 139 -3.07 -2.67 -9.59
CA ALA A 139 -2.86 -3.45 -8.37
C ALA A 139 -3.06 -4.97 -8.57
N ALA A 140 -3.92 -5.38 -9.51
CA ALA A 140 -4.10 -6.80 -9.84
C ALA A 140 -2.84 -7.43 -10.45
N GLN A 141 -2.16 -6.74 -11.39
CA GLN A 141 -0.89 -7.21 -11.96
C GLN A 141 0.23 -7.22 -10.93
N LEU A 142 0.24 -6.24 -10.02
CA LEU A 142 1.17 -6.24 -8.89
C LEU A 142 0.93 -7.44 -7.96
N TYR A 143 -0.34 -7.79 -7.70
CA TYR A 143 -0.70 -8.99 -6.96
C TYR A 143 -0.12 -10.26 -7.61
N GLU A 144 -0.36 -10.46 -8.92
CA GLU A 144 0.12 -11.65 -9.64
C GLU A 144 1.65 -11.79 -9.57
N GLN A 145 2.36 -10.67 -9.70
CA GLN A 145 3.82 -10.68 -9.66
C GLN A 145 4.35 -11.05 -8.26
N LEU A 146 3.81 -10.43 -7.20
CA LEU A 146 4.25 -10.73 -5.83
C LEU A 146 3.82 -12.12 -5.37
N ALA A 147 2.64 -12.59 -5.75
CA ALA A 147 2.18 -13.95 -5.45
C ALA A 147 3.05 -15.01 -6.15
N GLY A 148 3.57 -14.72 -7.34
CA GLY A 148 4.55 -15.56 -8.03
C GLY A 148 5.89 -15.68 -7.30
N LEU A 149 6.34 -14.62 -6.63
CA LEU A 149 7.58 -14.60 -5.84
C LEU A 149 7.44 -15.28 -4.47
N GLY A 150 6.22 -15.37 -3.94
CA GLY A 150 5.93 -16.02 -2.66
C GLY A 150 5.92 -17.56 -2.70
N LYS A 151 5.92 -18.13 -3.92
CA LYS A 151 6.01 -19.57 -4.17
C LYS A 151 7.47 -19.97 -4.36
#